data_b2b98ff13ffbd902cab78b374920dedf
#
_entry.id   b2b98ff13ffbd902cab78b374920dedf
#
_cell.length_a   1.000
_cell.length_b   1.000
_cell.length_c   1.000
_cell.angle_alpha   90.00
_cell.angle_beta   90.00
_cell.angle_gamma   90.00
#
_symmetry.space_group_name_H-M   'P 1'
#
loop_
_entity.id
_entity.type
_entity.pdbx_description
1 polymer ?
#
loop_
_entity_poly.entity_id
_entity_poly.type
_entity_poly.pdbx_seq_one_letter_code
_entity_poly.pdbx_strand_id
1 'polypeptide(L)'
;MVGLPDALRIRGWLEDALAAGPSVVEETVNGLVAFVVPGRDRYSIAQGTRSAKAGGIEAGATSAVIETLDRFLPSDPPLSATTATILNEFARHVRVTAGRGEFRSAFANLSFAEKAKVFQTVEGLSGAEAGSFRFLFGNLPDLVAFLAYSEAGVFDRRRGRLRRRPLGWSLTGYGGTADGHAEFRGYLDGRRAAEPNA
;
A
#
# COMPACT_ATOMS: atom_id res chain seq x y z
N MET A 1 19.47 17.66 -13.29
CA MET A 1 18.83 18.00 -12.00
C MET A 1 17.44 18.50 -12.32
N VAL A 2 16.41 17.74 -12.03
CA VAL A 2 15.03 18.15 -12.19
C VAL A 2 14.61 18.76 -10.86
N GLY A 3 14.36 20.09 -10.84
CA GLY A 3 13.75 20.74 -9.68
C GLY A 3 12.32 20.26 -9.50
N LEU A 4 11.77 20.41 -8.30
CA LEU A 4 10.33 20.20 -8.06
C LEU A 4 9.56 21.05 -9.09
N PRO A 5 8.62 20.46 -9.86
CA PRO A 5 7.78 21.24 -10.77
C PRO A 5 7.06 22.35 -9.98
N ASP A 6 6.93 23.54 -10.57
CA ASP A 6 6.24 24.69 -9.91
C ASP A 6 4.80 24.37 -9.47
N ALA A 7 4.16 23.36 -10.10
CA ALA A 7 2.87 22.81 -9.69
C ALA A 7 2.88 22.12 -8.32
N LEU A 8 4.06 21.83 -7.79
CA LEU A 8 4.26 21.15 -6.51
C LEU A 8 4.47 22.14 -5.36
N ARG A 9 3.90 23.33 -5.42
CA ARG A 9 3.91 24.25 -4.29
C ARG A 9 2.98 23.74 -3.19
N ILE A 10 3.54 23.51 -2.04
CA ILE A 10 2.93 22.88 -0.84
C ILE A 10 1.51 23.39 -0.51
N ARG A 11 1.17 24.66 -0.77
CA ARG A 11 -0.18 25.22 -0.54
C ARG A 11 -1.25 24.63 -1.46
N GLY A 12 -0.97 24.41 -2.74
CA GLY A 12 -1.94 23.83 -3.68
C GLY A 12 -2.26 22.39 -3.35
N TRP A 13 -1.29 21.63 -2.87
CA TRP A 13 -1.51 20.23 -2.48
C TRP A 13 -2.37 20.06 -1.24
N LEU A 14 -2.24 20.99 -0.29
CA LEU A 14 -3.06 20.94 0.92
C LEU A 14 -4.54 21.14 0.56
N GLU A 15 -4.84 22.09 -0.32
CA GLU A 15 -6.20 22.35 -0.80
C GLU A 15 -6.74 21.16 -1.61
N ASP A 16 -5.93 20.59 -2.50
CA ASP A 16 -6.29 19.41 -3.30
C ASP A 16 -6.45 18.16 -2.43
N ALA A 17 -5.63 17.98 -1.40
CA ALA A 17 -5.75 16.87 -0.46
C ALA A 17 -7.02 16.97 0.41
N LEU A 18 -7.38 18.19 0.84
CA LEU A 18 -8.65 18.45 1.53
C LEU A 18 -9.87 18.24 0.62
N ALA A 19 -9.74 18.53 -0.68
CA ALA A 19 -10.76 18.32 -1.69
C ALA A 19 -10.84 16.88 -2.21
N ALA A 20 -9.79 16.06 -1.98
CA ALA A 20 -9.76 14.67 -2.42
C ALA A 20 -10.81 13.85 -1.66
N GLY A 21 -11.93 13.57 -2.32
CA GLY A 21 -12.98 12.74 -1.75
C GLY A 21 -12.46 11.31 -1.47
N PRO A 22 -13.07 10.60 -0.49
CA PRO A 22 -12.65 9.25 -0.09
C PRO A 22 -12.47 8.27 -1.25
N SER A 23 -13.30 8.38 -2.29
CA SER A 23 -13.22 7.51 -3.47
C SER A 23 -11.94 7.72 -4.29
N VAL A 24 -11.41 8.93 -4.38
CA VAL A 24 -10.16 9.22 -5.11
C VAL A 24 -8.97 8.66 -4.35
N VAL A 25 -8.96 8.81 -3.03
CA VAL A 25 -7.92 8.24 -2.16
C VAL A 25 -7.89 6.72 -2.30
N GLU A 26 -9.05 6.07 -2.16
CA GLU A 26 -9.17 4.63 -2.29
C GLU A 26 -8.73 4.13 -3.68
N GLU A 27 -9.16 4.78 -4.76
CA GLU A 27 -8.75 4.41 -6.12
C GLU A 27 -7.24 4.59 -6.34
N THR A 28 -6.64 5.64 -5.78
CA THR A 28 -5.20 5.87 -5.87
C THR A 28 -4.42 4.78 -5.13
N VAL A 29 -4.85 4.45 -3.91
CA VAL A 29 -4.24 3.37 -3.12
C VAL A 29 -4.47 2.01 -3.78
N ASN A 30 -5.65 1.74 -4.36
CA ASN A 30 -5.88 0.54 -5.17
C ASN A 30 -4.89 0.47 -6.36
N GLY A 31 -4.69 1.59 -7.06
CA GLY A 31 -3.70 1.69 -8.14
C GLY A 31 -2.27 1.41 -7.67
N LEU A 32 -1.91 1.86 -6.47
CA LEU A 32 -0.61 1.60 -5.85
C LEU A 32 -0.48 0.14 -5.41
N VAL A 33 -1.50 -0.41 -4.78
CA VAL A 33 -1.52 -1.83 -4.35
C VAL A 33 -1.44 -2.76 -5.55
N ALA A 34 -2.20 -2.50 -6.62
CA ALA A 34 -2.12 -3.26 -7.86
C ALA A 34 -0.74 -3.15 -8.54
N PHE A 35 -0.06 -2.01 -8.43
CA PHE A 35 1.29 -1.82 -8.96
C PHE A 35 2.30 -2.73 -8.26
N VAL A 36 2.24 -2.82 -6.92
CA VAL A 36 3.21 -3.59 -6.12
C VAL A 36 2.87 -5.09 -6.09
N VAL A 37 1.60 -5.43 -5.90
CA VAL A 37 1.13 -6.83 -5.78
C VAL A 37 -0.06 -7.04 -6.73
N PRO A 38 0.20 -7.18 -8.04
CA PRO A 38 -0.86 -7.33 -9.04
C PRO A 38 -1.69 -8.61 -8.84
N GLY A 39 -3.00 -8.49 -9.10
CA GLY A 39 -3.97 -9.55 -8.94
C GLY A 39 -4.91 -9.72 -10.13
N ARG A 40 -6.12 -10.18 -9.84
CA ARG A 40 -7.22 -10.35 -10.84
C ARG A 40 -8.10 -9.10 -10.94
N ASP A 41 -7.84 -8.14 -10.08
CA ASP A 41 -8.62 -6.93 -9.95
C ASP A 41 -8.55 -6.02 -11.18
N ARG A 42 -9.51 -5.08 -11.27
CA ARG A 42 -9.62 -4.17 -12.43
C ARG A 42 -8.43 -3.22 -12.58
N TYR A 43 -7.76 -2.85 -11.47
CA TYR A 43 -6.60 -1.96 -11.52
C TYR A 43 -5.37 -2.67 -12.09
N SER A 44 -5.17 -3.93 -11.72
CA SER A 44 -4.14 -4.80 -12.32
C SER A 44 -4.38 -5.03 -13.80
N ILE A 45 -5.65 -5.18 -14.22
CA ILE A 45 -6.02 -5.31 -15.63
C ILE A 45 -5.72 -4.01 -16.38
N ALA A 46 -6.17 -2.86 -15.85
CA ALA A 46 -6.02 -1.57 -16.49
C ALA A 46 -4.56 -1.15 -16.66
N GLN A 47 -3.70 -1.48 -15.72
CA GLN A 47 -2.25 -1.20 -15.83
C GLN A 47 -1.47 -2.21 -16.69
N GLY A 48 -2.09 -3.29 -17.14
CA GLY A 48 -1.49 -4.31 -18.01
C GLY A 48 -0.72 -5.43 -17.29
N THR A 49 -0.98 -5.66 -15.98
CA THR A 49 -0.28 -6.69 -15.18
C THR A 49 -1.23 -7.74 -14.58
N ARG A 50 -2.31 -8.06 -15.27
CA ARG A 50 -3.27 -9.06 -14.81
C ARG A 50 -2.58 -10.36 -14.40
N SER A 51 -2.89 -10.85 -13.18
CA SER A 51 -2.48 -12.15 -12.66
C SER A 51 -3.67 -13.10 -12.58
N ALA A 52 -3.43 -14.41 -12.71
CA ALA A 52 -4.44 -15.43 -12.38
C ALA A 52 -4.59 -15.63 -10.86
N LYS A 53 -3.63 -15.18 -10.07
CA LYS A 53 -3.63 -15.28 -8.61
C LYS A 53 -4.25 -14.04 -7.97
N ALA A 54 -4.72 -14.18 -6.76
CA ALA A 54 -5.15 -13.03 -5.94
C ALA A 54 -3.97 -12.10 -5.66
N GLY A 55 -4.21 -10.80 -5.72
CA GLY A 55 -3.22 -9.76 -5.46
C GLY A 55 -3.42 -9.03 -4.15
N GLY A 56 -2.76 -7.89 -4.00
CA GLY A 56 -2.80 -7.09 -2.79
C GLY A 56 -4.19 -6.54 -2.47
N ILE A 57 -5.00 -6.18 -3.48
CA ILE A 57 -6.36 -5.69 -3.28
C ILE A 57 -7.23 -6.78 -2.66
N GLU A 58 -7.19 -7.99 -3.22
CA GLU A 58 -7.94 -9.13 -2.68
C GLU A 58 -7.39 -9.56 -1.30
N ALA A 59 -6.12 -9.29 -1.01
CA ALA A 59 -5.54 -9.49 0.32
C ALA A 59 -6.08 -8.48 1.36
N GLY A 60 -6.68 -7.37 0.92
CA GLY A 60 -7.17 -6.30 1.80
C GLY A 60 -6.10 -5.26 2.12
N ALA A 61 -5.03 -5.18 1.33
CA ALA A 61 -3.95 -4.24 1.58
C ALA A 61 -4.38 -2.77 1.44
N THR A 62 -5.37 -2.46 0.59
CA THR A 62 -5.85 -1.09 0.39
C THR A 62 -6.28 -0.42 1.70
N SER A 63 -7.20 -1.04 2.42
CA SER A 63 -7.65 -0.51 3.71
C SER A 63 -6.54 -0.49 4.75
N ALA A 64 -5.67 -1.49 4.74
CA ALA A 64 -4.53 -1.56 5.64
C ALA A 64 -3.52 -0.44 5.40
N VAL A 65 -3.23 -0.09 4.13
CA VAL A 65 -2.35 1.04 3.76
C VAL A 65 -2.95 2.36 4.22
N ILE A 66 -4.23 2.63 3.89
CA ILE A 66 -4.92 3.86 4.31
C ILE A 66 -4.89 3.99 5.83
N GLU A 67 -5.32 2.95 6.55
CA GLU A 67 -5.33 2.95 8.02
C GLU A 67 -3.92 3.15 8.61
N THR A 68 -2.90 2.56 8.00
CA THR A 68 -1.52 2.69 8.46
C THR A 68 -1.01 4.11 8.29
N LEU A 69 -1.20 4.71 7.11
CA LEU A 69 -0.78 6.08 6.84
C LEU A 69 -1.46 7.08 7.79
N ASP A 70 -2.78 6.95 7.97
CA ASP A 70 -3.56 7.94 8.74
C ASP A 70 -3.39 7.78 10.25
N ARG A 71 -3.08 6.56 10.72
CA ARG A 71 -2.98 6.27 12.15
C ARG A 71 -1.59 6.47 12.71
N PHE A 72 -0.55 6.06 11.97
CA PHE A 72 0.82 6.10 12.49
C PHE A 72 1.51 7.43 12.24
N LEU A 73 1.04 8.20 11.28
CA LEU A 73 1.52 9.55 10.97
C LEU A 73 0.31 10.51 10.88
N PRO A 74 -0.36 10.77 12.02
CA PRO A 74 -1.54 11.62 12.02
C PRO A 74 -1.17 13.02 11.52
N SER A 75 -1.90 13.50 10.54
CA SER A 75 -1.73 14.81 9.91
C SER A 75 -3.08 15.38 9.50
N ASP A 76 -3.13 16.66 9.27
CA ASP A 76 -4.28 17.35 8.70
C ASP A 76 -3.82 18.13 7.45
N PRO A 77 -4.25 17.72 6.25
CA PRO A 77 -5.14 16.59 5.92
C PRO A 77 -4.52 15.21 6.22
N PRO A 78 -5.32 14.11 6.23
CA PRO A 78 -4.81 12.75 6.44
C PRO A 78 -3.68 12.39 5.48
N LEU A 79 -2.68 11.65 5.95
CA LEU A 79 -1.51 11.32 5.14
C LEU A 79 -1.87 10.47 3.90
N SER A 80 -2.89 9.64 3.99
CA SER A 80 -3.40 8.89 2.82
C SER A 80 -3.92 9.84 1.72
N ALA A 81 -4.65 10.90 2.09
CA ALA A 81 -5.15 11.91 1.16
C ALA A 81 -4.01 12.72 0.54
N THR A 82 -3.04 13.14 1.35
CA THR A 82 -1.83 13.83 0.89
C THR A 82 -1.02 12.96 -0.08
N THR A 83 -0.80 11.69 0.27
CA THR A 83 -0.12 10.72 -0.58
C THR A 83 -0.85 10.52 -1.91
N ALA A 84 -2.18 10.38 -1.87
CA ALA A 84 -2.99 10.22 -3.08
C ALA A 84 -2.91 11.46 -3.99
N THR A 85 -2.96 12.65 -3.42
CA THR A 85 -2.83 13.91 -4.17
C THR A 85 -1.50 13.99 -4.88
N ILE A 86 -0.41 13.72 -4.16
CA ILE A 86 0.94 13.77 -4.72
C ILE A 86 1.11 12.72 -5.84
N LEU A 87 0.67 11.49 -5.64
CA LEU A 87 0.74 10.45 -6.68
C LEU A 87 -0.05 10.84 -7.93
N ASN A 88 -1.23 11.47 -7.77
CA ASN A 88 -2.03 11.94 -8.89
C ASN A 88 -1.36 13.11 -9.63
N GLU A 89 -0.68 14.03 -8.95
CA GLU A 89 0.06 15.10 -9.59
C GLU A 89 1.25 14.57 -10.39
N PHE A 90 2.05 13.68 -9.81
CA PHE A 90 3.13 13.03 -10.57
C PHE A 90 2.59 12.20 -11.74
N ALA A 91 1.43 11.56 -11.59
CA ALA A 91 0.80 10.84 -12.68
C ALA A 91 0.43 11.75 -13.85
N ARG A 92 -0.12 12.95 -13.58
CA ARG A 92 -0.41 13.96 -14.61
C ARG A 92 0.86 14.50 -15.26
N HIS A 93 1.95 14.60 -14.51
CA HIS A 93 3.26 14.97 -15.07
C HIS A 93 3.80 13.90 -16.01
N VAL A 94 3.67 12.62 -15.68
CA VAL A 94 4.08 11.50 -16.54
C VAL A 94 3.19 11.38 -17.78
N ARG A 95 1.88 11.58 -17.63
CA ARG A 95 0.89 11.56 -18.70
C ARG A 95 -0.22 12.58 -18.46
N VAL A 96 -0.21 13.65 -19.22
CA VAL A 96 -1.16 14.78 -19.09
C VAL A 96 -2.63 14.31 -19.12
N THR A 97 -2.95 13.28 -19.90
CA THR A 97 -4.30 12.74 -20.05
C THR A 97 -4.67 11.70 -18.98
N ALA A 98 -3.82 11.46 -17.97
CA ALA A 98 -4.07 10.43 -16.94
C ALA A 98 -5.40 10.63 -16.17
N GLY A 99 -5.84 11.88 -16.00
CA GLY A 99 -7.11 12.19 -15.34
C GLY A 99 -8.37 11.88 -16.18
N ARG A 100 -8.24 11.42 -17.43
CA ARG A 100 -9.35 11.13 -18.35
C ARG A 100 -9.59 9.62 -18.55
N GLY A 101 -9.09 8.77 -17.67
CA GLY A 101 -9.22 7.31 -17.77
C GLY A 101 -10.49 6.77 -17.09
N GLU A 102 -10.50 5.46 -16.86
CA GLU A 102 -11.59 4.71 -16.21
C GLU A 102 -11.80 5.13 -14.76
N PHE A 103 -10.69 5.45 -14.07
CA PHE A 103 -10.69 5.81 -12.66
C PHE A 103 -10.64 7.33 -12.47
N ARG A 104 -11.18 7.81 -11.35
CA ARG A 104 -11.06 9.21 -10.94
C ARG A 104 -9.62 9.56 -10.59
N SER A 105 -8.85 8.57 -10.10
CA SER A 105 -7.44 8.70 -9.82
C SER A 105 -6.62 8.69 -11.11
N ALA A 106 -5.85 9.77 -11.35
CA ALA A 106 -4.91 9.84 -12.45
C ALA A 106 -3.82 8.75 -12.35
N PHE A 107 -3.34 8.47 -11.12
CA PHE A 107 -2.34 7.43 -10.88
C PHE A 107 -2.89 6.03 -11.17
N ALA A 108 -4.14 5.75 -10.80
CA ALA A 108 -4.76 4.46 -11.08
C ALA A 108 -4.90 4.17 -12.58
N ASN A 109 -5.05 5.23 -13.38
CA ASN A 109 -5.16 5.13 -14.84
C ASN A 109 -3.84 4.86 -15.58
N LEU A 110 -2.70 4.98 -14.90
CA LEU A 110 -1.40 4.75 -15.52
C LEU A 110 -1.15 3.25 -15.77
N SER A 111 -0.44 2.95 -16.84
CA SER A 111 0.16 1.63 -17.07
C SER A 111 1.23 1.33 -16.02
N PHE A 112 1.62 0.07 -15.89
CA PHE A 112 2.69 -0.36 -14.98
C PHE A 112 3.99 0.42 -15.22
N ALA A 113 4.41 0.55 -16.47
CA ALA A 113 5.62 1.28 -16.82
C ALA A 113 5.55 2.78 -16.49
N GLU A 114 4.37 3.40 -16.67
CA GLU A 114 4.16 4.81 -16.30
C GLU A 114 4.17 5.00 -14.78
N LYS A 115 3.61 4.08 -14.01
CA LYS A 115 3.69 4.09 -12.54
C LYS A 115 5.13 3.98 -12.06
N ALA A 116 5.93 3.10 -12.68
CA ALA A 116 7.36 3.02 -12.38
C ALA A 116 8.08 4.35 -12.64
N LYS A 117 7.72 5.07 -13.74
CA LYS A 117 8.27 6.41 -14.00
C LYS A 117 7.89 7.44 -12.94
N VAL A 118 6.69 7.34 -12.34
CA VAL A 118 6.32 8.20 -11.22
C VAL A 118 7.33 8.06 -10.08
N PHE A 119 7.64 6.83 -9.67
CA PHE A 119 8.60 6.58 -8.58
C PHE A 119 10.02 7.01 -8.98
N GLN A 120 10.47 6.72 -10.19
CA GLN A 120 11.76 7.19 -10.70
C GLN A 120 11.87 8.72 -10.68
N THR A 121 10.79 9.43 -11.01
CA THR A 121 10.75 10.90 -10.96
C THR A 121 10.95 11.39 -9.53
N VAL A 122 10.28 10.76 -8.56
CA VAL A 122 10.44 11.11 -7.13
C VAL A 122 11.85 10.84 -6.63
N GLU A 123 12.46 9.72 -7.02
CA GLU A 123 13.85 9.39 -6.67
C GLU A 123 14.84 10.40 -7.24
N GLY A 124 14.56 10.93 -8.44
CA GLY A 124 15.37 11.94 -9.11
C GLY A 124 15.22 13.36 -8.58
N LEU A 125 14.31 13.62 -7.63
CA LEU A 125 14.14 14.95 -7.02
C LEU A 125 15.40 15.38 -6.29
N SER A 126 15.72 16.67 -6.40
CA SER A 126 16.86 17.30 -5.74
C SER A 126 16.41 18.53 -4.93
N GLY A 127 17.18 18.89 -3.91
CA GLY A 127 16.90 20.01 -3.01
C GLY A 127 16.60 19.56 -1.57
N ALA A 128 16.53 20.51 -0.65
CA ALA A 128 16.38 20.24 0.79
C ALA A 128 15.09 19.49 1.13
N GLU A 129 14.01 19.79 0.43
CA GLU A 129 12.69 19.16 0.69
C GLU A 129 12.55 17.78 0.03
N ALA A 130 13.39 17.47 -0.96
CA ALA A 130 13.33 16.20 -1.68
C ALA A 130 13.60 14.98 -0.79
N GLY A 131 14.33 15.14 0.31
CA GLY A 131 14.65 14.06 1.24
C GLY A 131 13.42 13.40 1.84
N SER A 132 12.48 14.19 2.34
CA SER A 132 11.23 13.69 2.94
C SER A 132 10.36 12.98 1.92
N PHE A 133 10.26 13.53 0.69
CA PHE A 133 9.52 12.89 -0.40
C PHE A 133 10.16 11.56 -0.80
N ARG A 134 11.46 11.53 -1.02
CA ARG A 134 12.17 10.29 -1.37
C ARG A 134 12.02 9.24 -0.28
N PHE A 135 12.09 9.64 0.99
CA PHE A 135 11.88 8.72 2.11
C PHE A 135 10.46 8.15 2.10
N LEU A 136 9.44 9.00 2.05
CA LEU A 136 8.05 8.55 2.07
C LEU A 136 7.73 7.66 0.85
N PHE A 137 7.99 8.17 -0.36
CA PHE A 137 7.61 7.47 -1.58
C PHE A 137 8.50 6.27 -1.89
N GLY A 138 9.78 6.30 -1.52
CA GLY A 138 10.66 5.14 -1.63
C GLY A 138 10.23 3.96 -0.77
N ASN A 139 9.64 4.22 0.40
CA ASN A 139 9.16 3.16 1.30
C ASN A 139 7.69 2.75 1.06
N LEU A 140 6.92 3.47 0.24
CA LEU A 140 5.52 3.11 -0.04
C LEU A 140 5.36 1.72 -0.66
N PRO A 141 6.13 1.32 -1.68
CA PRO A 141 6.05 -0.03 -2.24
C PRO A 141 6.34 -1.12 -1.21
N ASP A 142 7.33 -0.93 -0.37
CA ASP A 142 7.69 -1.87 0.70
C ASP A 142 6.59 -1.99 1.74
N LEU A 143 5.99 -0.86 2.15
CA LEU A 143 4.83 -0.85 3.04
C LEU A 143 3.65 -1.62 2.45
N VAL A 144 3.35 -1.40 1.16
CA VAL A 144 2.27 -2.12 0.47
C VAL A 144 2.55 -3.61 0.43
N ALA A 145 3.77 -4.01 0.05
CA ALA A 145 4.16 -5.41 0.02
C ALA A 145 4.03 -6.05 1.41
N PHE A 146 4.58 -5.39 2.43
CA PHE A 146 4.47 -5.86 3.82
C PHE A 146 3.01 -6.05 4.24
N LEU A 147 2.14 -5.08 4.00
CA LEU A 147 0.73 -5.16 4.40
C LEU A 147 -0.06 -6.19 3.59
N ALA A 148 0.27 -6.39 2.31
CA ALA A 148 -0.37 -7.38 1.45
C ALA A 148 -0.05 -8.82 1.88
N TYR A 149 1.18 -9.06 2.33
CA TYR A 149 1.63 -10.39 2.78
C TYR A 149 1.45 -10.63 4.27
N SER A 150 1.16 -9.60 5.06
CA SER A 150 0.89 -9.68 6.49
C SER A 150 -0.57 -10.01 6.78
N GLU A 151 -0.89 -10.07 8.06
CA GLU A 151 -2.25 -10.27 8.58
C GLU A 151 -3.10 -8.99 8.57
N ALA A 152 -2.48 -7.82 8.36
CA ALA A 152 -3.09 -6.50 8.60
C ALA A 152 -4.43 -6.32 7.85
N GLY A 153 -4.50 -6.70 6.58
CA GLY A 153 -5.70 -6.56 5.75
C GLY A 153 -6.85 -7.51 6.11
N VAL A 154 -6.60 -8.50 6.95
CA VAL A 154 -7.59 -9.55 7.30
C VAL A 154 -7.80 -9.71 8.80
N PHE A 155 -7.06 -8.98 9.63
CA PHE A 155 -7.18 -9.04 11.08
C PHE A 155 -8.36 -8.18 11.58
N ASP A 156 -9.26 -8.80 12.34
CA ASP A 156 -10.34 -8.12 13.05
C ASP A 156 -9.87 -7.72 14.44
N ARG A 157 -9.50 -6.45 14.60
CA ARG A 157 -8.98 -5.92 15.87
C ARG A 157 -9.99 -5.97 17.00
N ARG A 158 -11.30 -5.84 16.69
CA ARG A 158 -12.36 -5.88 17.73
C ARG A 158 -12.54 -7.29 18.29
N ARG A 159 -12.38 -8.29 17.42
CA ARG A 159 -12.54 -9.70 17.79
C ARG A 159 -11.23 -10.39 18.13
N GLY A 160 -10.07 -9.72 17.92
CA GLY A 160 -8.74 -10.29 18.15
C GLY A 160 -8.44 -11.52 17.29
N ARG A 161 -9.03 -11.63 16.09
CA ARG A 161 -8.87 -12.82 15.23
C ARG A 161 -8.84 -12.48 13.75
N LEU A 162 -8.28 -13.38 12.97
CA LEU A 162 -8.32 -13.30 11.52
C LEU A 162 -9.74 -13.54 10.98
N ARG A 163 -10.18 -12.73 10.04
CA ARG A 163 -11.44 -12.92 9.28
C ARG A 163 -11.31 -14.04 8.24
N ARG A 164 -10.12 -14.22 7.70
CA ARG A 164 -9.75 -15.25 6.73
C ARG A 164 -8.25 -15.49 6.77
N ARG A 165 -7.79 -16.55 6.10
CA ARG A 165 -6.36 -16.82 5.94
C ARG A 165 -5.68 -15.67 5.18
N PRO A 166 -4.57 -15.12 5.69
CA PRO A 166 -3.78 -14.12 4.97
C PRO A 166 -3.26 -14.65 3.63
N LEU A 167 -3.21 -13.79 2.62
CA LEU A 167 -2.69 -14.16 1.31
C LEU A 167 -1.23 -14.64 1.40
N GLY A 168 -0.42 -13.93 2.17
CA GLY A 168 0.98 -14.28 2.40
C GLY A 168 1.15 -15.70 2.94
N TRP A 169 0.30 -16.13 3.86
CA TRP A 169 0.32 -17.49 4.39
C TRP A 169 0.02 -18.54 3.30
N SER A 170 -0.93 -18.22 2.40
CA SER A 170 -1.27 -19.11 1.30
C SER A 170 -0.16 -19.22 0.26
N LEU A 171 0.56 -18.11 0.01
CA LEU A 171 1.68 -18.06 -0.95
C LEU A 171 2.94 -18.76 -0.43
N THR A 172 3.21 -18.64 0.87
CA THR A 172 4.39 -19.22 1.51
C THR A 172 4.16 -20.64 2.03
N GLY A 173 2.91 -21.14 2.00
CA GLY A 173 2.57 -22.42 2.61
C GLY A 173 2.57 -22.39 4.14
N TYR A 174 2.65 -21.21 4.76
CA TYR A 174 2.65 -21.09 6.22
C TYR A 174 1.33 -21.58 6.82
N GLY A 175 1.41 -22.53 7.75
CA GLY A 175 0.25 -23.17 8.37
C GLY A 175 -0.55 -22.27 9.31
N GLY A 176 0.07 -21.25 9.84
CA GLY A 176 -0.49 -20.35 10.87
C GLY A 176 0.13 -20.63 12.24
N THR A 177 -0.17 -19.78 13.21
CA THR A 177 0.38 -19.92 14.57
C THR A 177 -0.13 -21.16 15.30
N ALA A 178 -1.34 -21.64 14.95
CA ALA A 178 -1.92 -22.83 15.52
C ALA A 178 -1.24 -24.13 15.04
N ASP A 179 -0.64 -24.07 13.84
CA ASP A 179 0.02 -25.19 13.21
C ASP A 179 1.56 -25.03 13.22
N GLY A 180 2.06 -24.02 13.94
CA GLY A 180 3.49 -23.80 14.08
C GLY A 180 4.16 -25.02 14.72
N HIS A 181 4.98 -25.72 13.95
CA HIS A 181 5.76 -26.89 14.34
C HIS A 181 4.93 -27.94 15.10
N ALA A 182 4.29 -28.84 14.38
CA ALA A 182 3.47 -29.90 14.96
C ALA A 182 4.26 -30.71 16.02
N GLU A 183 5.58 -30.83 15.86
CA GLU A 183 6.49 -31.45 16.82
C GLU A 183 6.58 -30.70 18.16
N PHE A 184 6.30 -29.40 18.18
CA PHE A 184 6.23 -28.63 19.42
C PHE A 184 4.80 -28.47 19.95
N ARG A 185 3.82 -29.04 19.27
CA ARG A 185 2.44 -29.05 19.72
C ARG A 185 2.36 -29.78 21.06
N GLY A 186 1.88 -29.08 22.08
CA GLY A 186 1.89 -29.62 23.44
C GLY A 186 3.20 -29.46 24.20
N TYR A 187 4.25 -28.87 23.61
CA TYR A 187 5.48 -28.59 24.37
C TYR A 187 5.20 -27.71 25.60
N LEU A 188 4.26 -26.77 25.48
CA LEU A 188 3.77 -25.93 26.60
C LEU A 188 2.38 -26.33 27.07
N ASP A 189 1.62 -27.14 26.33
CA ASP A 189 0.27 -27.55 26.69
C ASP A 189 0.33 -28.52 27.87
N GLY A 190 -0.30 -28.11 28.95
CA GLY A 190 -0.35 -28.92 30.18
C GLY A 190 0.91 -28.86 31.04
N ARG A 191 2.00 -28.21 30.60
CA ARG A 191 3.18 -27.99 31.44
C ARG A 191 3.01 -26.73 32.28
N ARG A 192 2.79 -26.91 33.56
CA ARG A 192 2.68 -25.81 34.54
C ARG A 192 4.05 -25.38 35.10
N ALA A 193 5.07 -26.21 34.92
CA ALA A 193 6.45 -25.91 35.27
C ALA A 193 7.38 -26.80 34.44
N ALA A 194 8.62 -26.35 34.20
CA ALA A 194 9.67 -27.23 33.68
C ALA A 194 9.88 -28.34 34.71
N GLU A 195 9.87 -29.58 34.27
CA GLU A 195 10.31 -30.68 35.12
C GLU A 195 11.76 -30.44 35.49
N PRO A 196 12.13 -30.50 36.76
CA PRO A 196 13.56 -30.41 37.11
C PRO A 196 14.27 -31.56 36.42
N ASN A 197 15.34 -31.28 35.73
CA ASN A 197 16.18 -32.28 35.09
C ASN A 197 16.54 -33.33 36.13
N ALA A 198 16.15 -34.58 35.87
CA ALA A 198 16.58 -35.74 36.62
C ALA A 198 18.06 -36.00 36.36
#